data_be799e26e82b9162bc1bd0f2b779cc6d
#
_entry.id   be799e26e82b9162bc1bd0f2b779cc6d
#
_cell.length_a   1.000
_cell.length_b   1.000
_cell.length_c   1.000
_cell.angle_alpha   90.00
_cell.angle_beta   90.00
_cell.angle_gamma   90.00
#
_symmetry.space_group_name_H-M   'P 1'
#
loop_
_entity.id
_entity.type
_entity.pdbx_description
1 polymer ?
#
loop_
_entity_poly.entity_id
_entity_poly.type
_entity_poly.pdbx_seq_one_letter_code
_entity_poly.pdbx_strand_id
1 'polypeptide(L)'
;GTLNMADLSGRLAAVGYGDGIVLASFAFIVAGLGVKVALFPLHTWQPDAYSAAPYGVAGYVSALVSTVAAYALGRIVLTVYTTEFLAANAVVSSALVYFGALSIVAGSVLAVLQTDVRRLLAYSSVSQFGLIVAAFGIGNETSVFGGVVHLFGHAVMKGALFLAAGVVAYRLGVTHLDEYAGVGRRVPYAGAAFAVLALSLVGVPPAVGFVGKWYVALGAIRAGETGVAVVIFVSTLL
;
A
#
# COMPACT_ATOMS: atom_id res chain seq x y z
N GLY A 1 -30.81 -9.25 10.36
CA GLY A 1 -29.38 -9.05 10.07
C GLY A 1 -28.50 -10.08 10.78
N THR A 2 -27.29 -10.21 10.33
CA THR A 2 -26.27 -11.07 10.96
C THR A 2 -24.98 -10.29 11.16
N LEU A 3 -24.26 -10.59 12.24
CA LEU A 3 -22.87 -10.13 12.46
C LEU A 3 -21.85 -11.21 12.07
N ASN A 4 -22.30 -12.38 11.64
CA ASN A 4 -21.42 -13.45 11.17
C ASN A 4 -20.92 -13.12 9.76
N MET A 5 -19.63 -12.86 9.63
CA MET A 5 -19.02 -12.50 8.34
C MET A 5 -19.14 -13.59 7.26
N ALA A 6 -19.21 -14.87 7.66
CA ALA A 6 -19.37 -15.97 6.72
C ALA A 6 -20.76 -15.97 6.04
N ASP A 7 -21.79 -15.45 6.72
CA ASP A 7 -23.14 -15.37 6.17
C ASP A 7 -23.37 -14.11 5.34
N LEU A 8 -22.52 -13.09 5.50
CA LEU A 8 -22.75 -11.78 4.89
C LEU A 8 -22.71 -11.84 3.36
N SER A 9 -21.79 -12.60 2.76
CA SER A 9 -21.69 -12.72 1.30
C SER A 9 -23.00 -13.24 0.67
N GLY A 10 -23.55 -14.33 1.22
CA GLY A 10 -24.83 -14.88 0.76
C GLY A 10 -26.00 -13.92 0.96
N ARG A 11 -26.01 -13.16 2.05
CA ARG A 11 -27.09 -12.17 2.32
C ARG A 11 -26.98 -10.95 1.41
N LEU A 12 -25.77 -10.48 1.11
CA LEU A 12 -25.56 -9.37 0.16
C LEU A 12 -26.02 -9.77 -1.25
N ALA A 13 -25.70 -11.00 -1.67
CA ALA A 13 -26.18 -11.54 -2.94
C ALA A 13 -27.71 -11.64 -2.97
N ALA A 14 -28.34 -12.06 -1.87
CA ALA A 14 -29.82 -12.17 -1.77
C ALA A 14 -30.53 -10.81 -1.79
N VAL A 15 -29.94 -9.76 -1.22
CA VAL A 15 -30.46 -8.37 -1.29
C VAL A 15 -30.29 -7.81 -2.69
N GLY A 16 -29.19 -8.16 -3.37
CA GLY A 16 -28.82 -7.68 -4.70
C GLY A 16 -27.67 -6.69 -4.64
N TYR A 17 -26.66 -6.93 -5.45
CA TYR A 17 -25.44 -6.13 -5.49
C TYR A 17 -25.62 -4.67 -5.96
N GLY A 18 -26.73 -4.37 -6.65
CA GLY A 18 -27.09 -3.02 -7.08
C GLY A 18 -27.91 -2.22 -6.07
N ASP A 19 -28.27 -2.82 -4.91
CA ASP A 19 -29.05 -2.13 -3.89
C ASP A 19 -28.30 -0.94 -3.30
N GLY A 20 -28.99 0.19 -3.13
CA GLY A 20 -28.37 1.44 -2.64
C GLY A 20 -27.78 1.33 -1.25
N ILE A 21 -28.37 0.49 -0.36
CA ILE A 21 -27.85 0.26 0.99
C ILE A 21 -26.55 -0.56 0.92
N VAL A 22 -26.50 -1.55 0.03
CA VAL A 22 -25.28 -2.37 -0.19
C VAL A 22 -24.14 -1.50 -0.71
N LEU A 23 -24.41 -0.65 -1.71
CA LEU A 23 -23.42 0.27 -2.26
C LEU A 23 -22.96 1.32 -1.23
N ALA A 24 -23.90 1.91 -0.47
CA ALA A 24 -23.55 2.87 0.58
C ALA A 24 -22.71 2.22 1.69
N SER A 25 -23.06 1.01 2.14
CA SER A 25 -22.29 0.29 3.15
C SER A 25 -20.87 -0.01 2.68
N PHE A 26 -20.70 -0.43 1.42
CA PHE A 26 -19.38 -0.61 0.81
C PHE A 26 -18.57 0.70 0.81
N ALA A 27 -19.17 1.79 0.35
CA ALA A 27 -18.51 3.09 0.28
C ALA A 27 -18.03 3.58 1.67
N PHE A 28 -18.87 3.45 2.71
CA PHE A 28 -18.47 3.83 4.08
C PHE A 28 -17.35 2.97 4.63
N ILE A 29 -17.36 1.66 4.38
CA ILE A 29 -16.29 0.75 4.82
C ILE A 29 -14.99 1.09 4.09
N VAL A 30 -15.03 1.29 2.78
CA VAL A 30 -13.85 1.66 1.98
C VAL A 30 -13.31 3.01 2.41
N ALA A 31 -14.17 4.01 2.65
CA ALA A 31 -13.73 5.31 3.14
C ALA A 31 -13.08 5.20 4.52
N GLY A 32 -13.70 4.50 5.48
CA GLY A 32 -13.17 4.33 6.84
C GLY A 32 -11.83 3.59 6.87
N LEU A 33 -11.73 2.48 6.15
CA LEU A 33 -10.46 1.75 6.02
C LEU A 33 -9.44 2.52 5.16
N GLY A 34 -9.89 3.26 4.15
CA GLY A 34 -9.07 4.12 3.31
C GLY A 34 -8.36 5.23 4.09
N VAL A 35 -9.02 5.84 5.08
CA VAL A 35 -8.36 6.74 6.04
C VAL A 35 -7.24 6.02 6.78
N LYS A 36 -7.51 4.82 7.29
CA LYS A 36 -6.54 4.06 8.10
C LYS A 36 -5.37 3.50 7.28
N VAL A 37 -5.62 3.13 6.03
CA VAL A 37 -4.62 2.72 5.04
C VAL A 37 -3.82 3.92 4.52
N ALA A 38 -4.35 5.13 4.70
CA ALA A 38 -3.82 6.38 4.16
C ALA A 38 -3.83 6.44 2.61
N LEU A 39 -4.97 6.09 2.01
CA LEU A 39 -5.18 6.27 0.58
C LEU A 39 -5.33 7.75 0.21
N PHE A 40 -4.83 8.14 -0.94
CA PHE A 40 -5.09 9.48 -1.46
C PHE A 40 -6.60 9.68 -1.75
N PRO A 41 -7.21 10.79 -1.33
CA PRO A 41 -6.65 11.98 -0.68
C PRO A 41 -6.58 11.92 0.86
N LEU A 42 -6.96 10.81 1.48
CA LEU A 42 -7.10 10.64 2.94
C LEU A 42 -5.76 10.36 3.67
N HIS A 43 -4.62 10.55 3.00
CA HIS A 43 -3.28 10.16 3.44
C HIS A 43 -2.55 11.18 4.32
N THR A 44 -3.05 12.40 4.44
CA THR A 44 -2.32 13.58 4.98
C THR A 44 -1.83 13.39 6.42
N TRP A 45 -2.51 12.59 7.21
CA TRP A 45 -2.13 12.30 8.59
C TRP A 45 -0.85 11.45 8.72
N GLN A 46 -0.58 10.57 7.75
CA GLN A 46 0.43 9.52 7.87
C GLN A 46 1.87 10.08 7.87
N PRO A 47 2.28 11.00 6.96
CA PRO A 47 3.62 11.56 6.97
C PRO A 47 3.94 12.34 8.24
N ASP A 48 2.99 13.09 8.77
CA ASP A 48 3.18 13.87 9.99
C ASP A 48 3.24 12.95 11.23
N ALA A 49 2.36 11.95 11.31
CA ALA A 49 2.38 10.97 12.39
C ALA A 49 3.68 10.17 12.42
N TYR A 50 4.18 9.71 11.26
CA TYR A 50 5.39 8.90 11.19
C TYR A 50 6.66 9.72 11.44
N SER A 51 6.71 10.99 11.02
CA SER A 51 7.85 11.86 11.27
C SER A 51 7.92 12.34 12.73
N ALA A 52 6.78 12.51 13.40
CA ALA A 52 6.73 12.90 14.80
C ALA A 52 7.00 11.74 15.78
N ALA A 53 6.68 10.49 15.36
CA ALA A 53 6.85 9.32 16.23
C ALA A 53 8.32 8.91 16.38
N PRO A 54 8.71 8.30 17.52
CA PRO A 54 9.98 7.60 17.63
C PRO A 54 10.13 6.53 16.55
N TYR A 55 11.35 6.31 16.03
CA TYR A 55 11.61 5.39 14.90
C TYR A 55 11.05 3.98 15.10
N GLY A 56 11.15 3.42 16.31
CA GLY A 56 10.59 2.10 16.62
C GLY A 56 9.07 2.07 16.52
N VAL A 57 8.40 3.15 16.99
CA VAL A 57 6.95 3.29 16.90
C VAL A 57 6.53 3.52 15.45
N ALA A 58 7.21 4.40 14.71
CA ALA A 58 6.95 4.62 13.28
C ALA A 58 7.12 3.32 12.47
N GLY A 59 8.18 2.54 12.77
CA GLY A 59 8.39 1.22 12.17
C GLY A 59 7.26 0.24 12.46
N TYR A 60 6.82 0.15 13.70
CA TYR A 60 5.69 -0.71 14.11
C TYR A 60 4.39 -0.30 13.43
N VAL A 61 4.04 0.98 13.47
CA VAL A 61 2.79 1.50 12.87
C VAL A 61 2.79 1.31 11.36
N SER A 62 3.92 1.60 10.70
CA SER A 62 4.06 1.42 9.24
C SER A 62 4.01 -0.05 8.83
N ALA A 63 4.66 -0.94 9.58
CA ALA A 63 4.70 -2.36 9.26
C ALA A 63 3.37 -3.08 9.52
N LEU A 64 2.68 -2.75 10.60
CA LEU A 64 1.52 -3.52 11.06
C LEU A 64 0.21 -2.77 10.96
N VAL A 65 0.08 -1.56 11.51
CA VAL A 65 -1.23 -0.91 11.67
C VAL A 65 -1.89 -0.62 10.32
N SER A 66 -1.18 0.06 9.41
CA SER A 66 -1.71 0.36 8.08
C SER A 66 -1.82 -0.90 7.21
N THR A 67 -0.89 -1.86 7.37
CA THR A 67 -0.91 -3.13 6.64
C THR A 67 -2.08 -4.02 7.06
N VAL A 68 -2.39 -4.12 8.35
CA VAL A 68 -3.58 -4.84 8.85
C VAL A 68 -4.86 -4.18 8.34
N ALA A 69 -4.92 -2.85 8.28
CA ALA A 69 -6.07 -2.15 7.70
C ALA A 69 -6.23 -2.45 6.20
N ALA A 70 -5.13 -2.49 5.43
CA ALA A 70 -5.16 -2.87 4.02
C ALA A 70 -5.55 -4.34 3.83
N TYR A 71 -5.08 -5.25 4.70
CA TYR A 71 -5.53 -6.64 4.73
C TYR A 71 -7.02 -6.76 5.01
N ALA A 72 -7.52 -6.03 6.03
CA ALA A 72 -8.94 -6.01 6.35
C ALA A 72 -9.79 -5.51 5.18
N LEU A 73 -9.32 -4.45 4.48
CA LEU A 73 -9.97 -3.95 3.27
C LEU A 73 -10.04 -5.04 2.20
N GLY A 74 -8.91 -5.70 1.89
CA GLY A 74 -8.87 -6.80 0.92
C GLY A 74 -9.80 -7.96 1.31
N ARG A 75 -9.80 -8.35 2.60
CA ARG A 75 -10.72 -9.39 3.10
C ARG A 75 -12.17 -9.01 2.91
N ILE A 76 -12.55 -7.80 3.24
CA ILE A 76 -13.93 -7.33 3.08
C ILE A 76 -14.30 -7.27 1.60
N VAL A 77 -13.48 -6.68 0.76
CA VAL A 77 -13.73 -6.56 -0.69
C VAL A 77 -13.86 -7.94 -1.35
N LEU A 78 -12.97 -8.88 -1.02
CA LEU A 78 -12.87 -10.14 -1.75
C LEU A 78 -13.66 -11.31 -1.11
N THR A 79 -14.01 -11.25 0.18
CA THR A 79 -14.69 -12.35 0.85
C THR A 79 -16.08 -12.01 1.36
N VAL A 80 -16.35 -10.74 1.68
CA VAL A 80 -17.69 -10.30 2.10
C VAL A 80 -18.50 -9.81 0.89
N TYR A 81 -17.95 -8.87 0.12
CA TYR A 81 -18.60 -8.37 -1.10
C TYR A 81 -18.38 -9.30 -2.30
N THR A 82 -17.24 -9.96 -2.37
CA THR A 82 -16.83 -10.91 -3.43
C THR A 82 -16.45 -10.26 -4.77
N THR A 83 -15.77 -11.02 -5.60
CA THR A 83 -15.44 -10.60 -6.98
C THR A 83 -16.69 -10.47 -7.86
N GLU A 84 -17.77 -11.17 -7.54
CA GLU A 84 -19.06 -11.06 -8.24
C GLU A 84 -19.68 -9.67 -8.02
N PHE A 85 -19.61 -9.13 -6.79
CA PHE A 85 -20.03 -7.76 -6.51
C PHE A 85 -19.23 -6.74 -7.33
N LEU A 86 -17.90 -6.90 -7.42
CA LEU A 86 -17.05 -6.02 -8.24
C LEU A 86 -17.42 -6.12 -9.72
N ALA A 87 -17.68 -7.33 -10.23
CA ALA A 87 -18.10 -7.54 -11.61
C ALA A 87 -19.49 -6.95 -11.90
N ALA A 88 -20.42 -7.06 -10.95
CA ALA A 88 -21.74 -6.46 -11.07
C ALA A 88 -21.72 -4.92 -10.99
N ASN A 89 -20.72 -4.34 -10.35
CA ASN A 89 -20.59 -2.90 -10.10
C ASN A 89 -19.27 -2.35 -10.67
N ALA A 90 -19.15 -2.28 -11.99
CA ALA A 90 -17.94 -1.82 -12.67
C ALA A 90 -17.45 -0.44 -12.18
N VAL A 91 -18.37 0.48 -11.83
CA VAL A 91 -18.03 1.80 -11.28
C VAL A 91 -17.28 1.67 -9.95
N VAL A 92 -17.68 0.73 -9.10
CA VAL A 92 -17.05 0.48 -7.78
C VAL A 92 -15.66 -0.10 -7.97
N SER A 93 -15.52 -1.11 -8.84
CA SER A 93 -14.24 -1.71 -9.21
C SER A 93 -13.28 -0.65 -9.76
N SER A 94 -13.73 0.12 -10.76
CA SER A 94 -12.94 1.21 -11.35
C SER A 94 -12.56 2.27 -10.32
N ALA A 95 -13.46 2.63 -9.40
CA ALA A 95 -13.16 3.59 -8.34
C ALA A 95 -11.99 3.11 -7.46
N LEU A 96 -11.98 1.86 -7.01
CA LEU A 96 -10.87 1.29 -6.24
C LEU A 96 -9.57 1.32 -7.04
N VAL A 97 -9.62 0.95 -8.31
CA VAL A 97 -8.46 0.94 -9.22
C VAL A 97 -7.88 2.34 -9.40
N TYR A 98 -8.71 3.33 -9.70
CA TYR A 98 -8.25 4.70 -9.94
C TYR A 98 -7.83 5.44 -8.67
N PHE A 99 -8.52 5.26 -7.53
CA PHE A 99 -8.04 5.79 -6.26
C PHE A 99 -6.70 5.15 -5.86
N GLY A 100 -6.53 3.84 -6.13
CA GLY A 100 -5.25 3.18 -5.97
C GLY A 100 -4.17 3.78 -6.87
N ALA A 101 -4.45 3.96 -8.17
CA ALA A 101 -3.53 4.57 -9.13
C ALA A 101 -3.17 6.02 -8.76
N LEU A 102 -4.14 6.83 -8.33
CA LEU A 102 -3.89 8.18 -7.82
C LEU A 102 -3.00 8.18 -6.58
N SER A 103 -3.21 7.21 -5.67
CA SER A 103 -2.35 7.05 -4.49
C SER A 103 -0.92 6.66 -4.88
N ILE A 104 -0.74 5.81 -5.92
CA ILE A 104 0.58 5.48 -6.44
C ILE A 104 1.29 6.73 -6.93
N VAL A 105 0.65 7.52 -7.78
CA VAL A 105 1.24 8.74 -8.36
C VAL A 105 1.51 9.78 -7.27
N ALA A 106 0.49 10.15 -6.51
CA ALA A 106 0.61 11.18 -5.47
C ALA A 106 1.66 10.79 -4.42
N GLY A 107 1.63 9.54 -3.93
CA GLY A 107 2.59 9.04 -2.95
C GLY A 107 4.03 9.06 -3.48
N SER A 108 4.25 8.65 -4.74
CA SER A 108 5.60 8.65 -5.35
C SER A 108 6.12 10.06 -5.57
N VAL A 109 5.31 10.96 -6.16
CA VAL A 109 5.70 12.35 -6.40
C VAL A 109 6.00 13.07 -5.08
N LEU A 110 5.10 12.92 -4.09
CA LEU A 110 5.30 13.56 -2.78
C LEU A 110 6.50 12.97 -2.03
N ALA A 111 6.82 11.68 -2.21
CA ALA A 111 8.02 11.06 -1.62
C ALA A 111 9.31 11.67 -2.16
N VAL A 112 9.41 11.86 -3.48
CA VAL A 112 10.60 12.46 -4.14
C VAL A 112 10.86 13.88 -3.67
N LEU A 113 9.81 14.62 -3.30
CA LEU A 113 9.93 16.00 -2.84
C LEU A 113 10.35 16.12 -1.35
N GLN A 114 10.50 15.00 -0.63
CA GLN A 114 10.88 15.04 0.79
C GLN A 114 12.39 15.04 0.97
N THR A 115 12.85 15.79 1.97
CA THR A 115 14.25 15.80 2.43
C THR A 115 14.42 14.96 3.70
N ASP A 116 13.41 14.86 4.56
CA ASP A 116 13.41 13.99 5.75
C ASP A 116 13.11 12.53 5.36
N VAL A 117 13.97 11.62 5.79
CA VAL A 117 13.88 10.18 5.45
C VAL A 117 12.59 9.54 5.96
N ARG A 118 12.07 9.94 7.12
CA ARG A 118 10.82 9.39 7.67
C ARG A 118 9.62 9.83 6.84
N ARG A 119 9.59 11.09 6.40
CA ARG A 119 8.53 11.62 5.53
C ARG A 119 8.56 10.93 4.16
N LEU A 120 9.76 10.75 3.59
CA LEU A 120 9.95 9.99 2.35
C LEU A 120 9.41 8.57 2.50
N LEU A 121 9.78 7.86 3.57
CA LEU A 121 9.28 6.52 3.84
C LEU A 121 7.77 6.50 4.07
N ALA A 122 7.18 7.52 4.68
CA ALA A 122 5.73 7.62 4.86
C ALA A 122 5.00 7.79 3.52
N TYR A 123 5.41 8.74 2.69
CA TYR A 123 4.79 8.94 1.37
C TYR A 123 4.99 7.75 0.44
N SER A 124 6.15 7.10 0.49
CA SER A 124 6.32 5.86 -0.25
C SER A 124 5.40 4.74 0.23
N SER A 125 4.96 4.74 1.51
CA SER A 125 3.89 3.82 1.97
C SER A 125 2.54 4.13 1.34
N VAL A 126 2.17 5.40 1.19
CA VAL A 126 0.96 5.82 0.47
C VAL A 126 0.92 5.24 -0.94
N SER A 127 2.05 5.33 -1.66
CA SER A 127 2.19 4.75 -3.01
C SER A 127 2.02 3.23 -3.01
N GLN A 128 2.68 2.52 -2.10
CA GLN A 128 2.59 1.05 -2.04
C GLN A 128 1.21 0.55 -1.62
N PHE A 129 0.52 1.25 -0.72
CA PHE A 129 -0.87 0.91 -0.39
C PHE A 129 -1.82 1.20 -1.55
N GLY A 130 -1.56 2.24 -2.34
CA GLY A 130 -2.27 2.48 -3.60
C GLY A 130 -2.20 1.28 -4.55
N LEU A 131 -1.00 0.68 -4.70
CA LEU A 131 -0.79 -0.54 -5.50
C LEU A 131 -1.63 -1.72 -4.98
N ILE A 132 -1.63 -1.93 -3.66
CA ILE A 132 -2.38 -3.02 -3.02
C ILE A 132 -3.89 -2.85 -3.24
N VAL A 133 -4.40 -1.63 -3.06
CA VAL A 133 -5.83 -1.35 -3.25
C VAL A 133 -6.25 -1.46 -4.71
N ALA A 134 -5.42 -0.97 -5.64
CA ALA A 134 -5.65 -1.18 -7.07
C ALA A 134 -5.70 -2.67 -7.42
N ALA A 135 -4.83 -3.48 -6.84
CA ALA A 135 -4.82 -4.93 -7.04
C ALA A 135 -6.13 -5.60 -6.60
N PHE A 136 -6.68 -5.18 -5.45
CA PHE A 136 -7.97 -5.68 -4.95
C PHE A 136 -9.16 -5.16 -5.78
N GLY A 137 -9.07 -3.92 -6.30
CA GLY A 137 -10.07 -3.36 -7.20
C GLY A 137 -10.13 -4.08 -8.55
N ILE A 138 -8.99 -4.47 -9.13
CA ILE A 138 -8.90 -5.28 -10.35
C ILE A 138 -9.55 -6.65 -10.11
N GLY A 139 -9.34 -7.27 -8.96
CA GLY A 139 -10.06 -8.45 -8.49
C GLY A 139 -9.75 -9.76 -9.20
N ASN A 140 -8.88 -9.82 -10.21
CA ASN A 140 -8.49 -11.09 -10.83
C ASN A 140 -7.41 -11.81 -10.00
N GLU A 141 -7.30 -13.13 -10.15
CA GLU A 141 -6.37 -13.96 -9.37
C GLU A 141 -4.93 -13.45 -9.42
N THR A 142 -4.48 -13.01 -10.58
CA THR A 142 -3.10 -12.54 -10.79
C THR A 142 -2.82 -11.26 -10.01
N SER A 143 -3.72 -10.27 -10.07
CA SER A 143 -3.56 -9.01 -9.35
C SER A 143 -3.70 -9.20 -7.84
N VAL A 144 -4.68 -10.00 -7.40
CA VAL A 144 -4.91 -10.29 -5.98
C VAL A 144 -3.70 -11.01 -5.38
N PHE A 145 -3.15 -12.01 -6.08
CA PHE A 145 -1.92 -12.68 -5.66
C PHE A 145 -0.77 -11.69 -5.50
N GLY A 146 -0.55 -10.83 -6.52
CA GLY A 146 0.46 -9.79 -6.46
C GLY A 146 0.26 -8.81 -5.31
N GLY A 147 -0.99 -8.38 -5.09
CA GLY A 147 -1.38 -7.49 -3.99
C GLY A 147 -1.10 -8.08 -2.61
N VAL A 148 -1.42 -9.36 -2.39
CA VAL A 148 -1.16 -10.07 -1.12
C VAL A 148 0.33 -10.28 -0.89
N VAL A 149 1.08 -10.71 -1.90
CA VAL A 149 2.54 -10.84 -1.81
C VAL A 149 3.18 -9.49 -1.49
N HIS A 150 2.71 -8.42 -2.16
CA HIS A 150 3.22 -7.08 -1.93
C HIS A 150 2.87 -6.54 -0.54
N LEU A 151 1.66 -6.82 -0.05
CA LEU A 151 1.21 -6.46 1.30
C LEU A 151 2.15 -7.03 2.37
N PHE A 152 2.45 -8.32 2.28
CA PHE A 152 3.37 -8.98 3.22
C PHE A 152 4.79 -8.45 3.09
N GLY A 153 5.29 -8.34 1.85
CA GLY A 153 6.62 -7.79 1.59
C GLY A 153 6.76 -6.34 2.09
N HIS A 154 5.74 -5.51 1.87
CA HIS A 154 5.69 -4.13 2.36
C HIS A 154 5.80 -4.05 3.88
N ALA A 155 5.06 -4.89 4.62
CA ALA A 155 5.13 -4.93 6.09
C ALA A 155 6.57 -5.13 6.58
N VAL A 156 7.25 -6.13 6.04
CA VAL A 156 8.64 -6.46 6.41
C VAL A 156 9.61 -5.34 6.00
N MET A 157 9.53 -4.90 4.73
CA MET A 157 10.43 -3.87 4.21
C MET A 157 10.29 -2.55 4.97
N LYS A 158 9.07 -2.09 5.23
CA LYS A 158 8.84 -0.81 5.91
C LYS A 158 9.25 -0.82 7.36
N GLY A 159 8.89 -1.87 8.11
CA GLY A 159 9.35 -2.03 9.48
C GLY A 159 10.87 -1.97 9.58
N ALA A 160 11.55 -2.74 8.73
CA ALA A 160 13.00 -2.81 8.73
C ALA A 160 13.66 -1.49 8.23
N LEU A 161 13.07 -0.80 7.24
CA LEU A 161 13.58 0.51 6.77
C LEU A 161 13.49 1.59 7.85
N PHE A 162 12.38 1.69 8.58
CA PHE A 162 12.26 2.64 9.70
C PHE A 162 13.23 2.31 10.83
N LEU A 163 13.44 1.03 11.14
CA LEU A 163 14.41 0.62 12.15
C LEU A 163 15.84 0.92 11.70
N ALA A 164 16.20 0.64 10.45
CA ALA A 164 17.52 0.95 9.91
C ALA A 164 17.78 2.47 9.91
N ALA A 165 16.79 3.28 9.47
CA ALA A 165 16.86 4.73 9.57
C ALA A 165 17.00 5.21 11.03
N GLY A 166 16.31 4.55 11.96
CA GLY A 166 16.41 4.82 13.38
C GLY A 166 17.82 4.55 13.95
N VAL A 167 18.47 3.48 13.53
CA VAL A 167 19.86 3.20 13.91
C VAL A 167 20.82 4.28 13.36
N VAL A 168 20.61 4.71 12.11
CA VAL A 168 21.39 5.79 11.49
C VAL A 168 21.22 7.08 12.28
N ALA A 169 19.99 7.48 12.55
CA ALA A 169 19.68 8.69 13.33
C ALA A 169 20.25 8.63 14.74
N TYR A 170 20.11 7.49 15.43
CA TYR A 170 20.64 7.33 16.80
C TYR A 170 22.16 7.38 16.86
N ARG A 171 22.87 6.78 15.89
CA ARG A 171 24.32 6.68 15.88
C ARG A 171 25.01 7.93 15.35
N LEU A 172 24.39 8.61 14.38
CA LEU A 172 25.03 9.68 13.61
C LEU A 172 24.33 11.03 13.73
N GLY A 173 23.13 11.08 14.29
CA GLY A 173 22.30 12.30 14.33
C GLY A 173 21.68 12.66 12.97
N VAL A 174 21.79 11.80 11.96
CA VAL A 174 21.41 12.06 10.56
C VAL A 174 19.94 11.73 10.34
N THR A 175 19.17 12.67 9.82
CA THR A 175 17.74 12.52 9.52
C THR A 175 17.37 12.96 8.10
N HIS A 176 18.20 13.77 7.45
CA HIS A 176 17.99 14.28 6.11
C HIS A 176 18.76 13.47 5.06
N LEU A 177 18.20 13.38 3.86
CA LEU A 177 18.74 12.56 2.76
C LEU A 177 20.13 13.01 2.30
N ASP A 178 20.38 14.30 2.24
CA ASP A 178 21.68 14.89 1.87
C ASP A 178 22.82 14.48 2.82
N GLU A 179 22.49 14.20 4.07
CA GLU A 179 23.41 13.74 5.11
C GLU A 179 23.72 12.23 5.02
N TYR A 180 22.96 11.47 4.21
CA TYR A 180 23.14 10.01 4.08
C TYR A 180 24.39 9.62 3.29
N ALA A 181 25.08 10.58 2.68
CA ALA A 181 26.33 10.32 1.98
C ALA A 181 27.38 9.72 2.95
N GLY A 182 27.88 8.53 2.61
CA GLY A 182 28.89 7.84 3.41
C GLY A 182 28.38 7.10 4.65
N VAL A 183 27.07 7.08 4.93
CA VAL A 183 26.47 6.33 6.06
C VAL A 183 26.89 4.85 6.05
N GLY A 184 26.97 4.22 4.87
CA GLY A 184 27.39 2.82 4.74
C GLY A 184 28.82 2.55 5.24
N ARG A 185 29.72 3.54 5.26
CA ARG A 185 31.05 3.39 5.84
C ARG A 185 31.07 3.59 7.36
N ARG A 186 30.18 4.44 7.88
CA ARG A 186 30.10 4.81 9.29
C ARG A 186 29.26 3.82 10.11
N VAL A 187 28.17 3.29 9.52
CA VAL A 187 27.25 2.31 10.13
C VAL A 187 26.94 1.20 9.11
N PRO A 188 27.90 0.30 8.81
CA PRO A 188 27.87 -0.57 7.65
C PRO A 188 26.65 -1.53 7.64
N TYR A 189 26.28 -2.12 8.77
CA TYR A 189 25.15 -3.05 8.84
C TYR A 189 23.81 -2.35 8.60
N ALA A 190 23.57 -1.19 9.23
CA ALA A 190 22.34 -0.44 9.03
C ALA A 190 22.27 0.18 7.63
N GLY A 191 23.40 0.67 7.11
CA GLY A 191 23.51 1.20 5.74
C GLY A 191 23.24 0.13 4.69
N ALA A 192 23.83 -1.07 4.85
CA ALA A 192 23.58 -2.20 3.95
C ALA A 192 22.13 -2.68 4.02
N ALA A 193 21.57 -2.83 5.23
CA ALA A 193 20.17 -3.19 5.41
C ALA A 193 19.24 -2.17 4.75
N PHE A 194 19.46 -0.87 4.97
CA PHE A 194 18.68 0.20 4.36
C PHE A 194 18.75 0.12 2.82
N ALA A 195 19.96 -0.04 2.25
CA ALA A 195 20.13 -0.13 0.79
C ALA A 195 19.41 -1.34 0.19
N VAL A 196 19.58 -2.54 0.77
CA VAL A 196 18.92 -3.76 0.28
C VAL A 196 17.39 -3.64 0.37
N LEU A 197 16.87 -3.13 1.49
CA LEU A 197 15.44 -2.96 1.69
C LEU A 197 14.85 -1.86 0.78
N ALA A 198 15.60 -0.78 0.53
CA ALA A 198 15.21 0.27 -0.40
C ALA A 198 15.12 -0.27 -1.84
N LEU A 199 16.14 -1.03 -2.29
CA LEU A 199 16.12 -1.70 -3.59
C LEU A 199 14.96 -2.70 -3.71
N SER A 200 14.65 -3.41 -2.63
CA SER A 200 13.49 -4.30 -2.59
C SER A 200 12.17 -3.52 -2.70
N LEU A 201 12.05 -2.38 -2.03
CA LEU A 201 10.86 -1.52 -2.08
C LEU A 201 10.66 -0.90 -3.47
N VAL A 202 11.74 -0.46 -4.10
CA VAL A 202 11.76 -0.01 -5.51
C VAL A 202 11.27 -1.12 -6.43
N GLY A 203 11.63 -2.37 -6.15
CA GLY A 203 11.21 -3.51 -6.94
C GLY A 203 12.30 -4.01 -7.90
N VAL A 204 13.54 -4.08 -7.41
CA VAL A 204 14.65 -4.68 -8.16
C VAL A 204 14.56 -6.21 -8.05
N PRO A 205 14.61 -6.97 -9.17
CA PRO A 205 14.67 -8.43 -9.12
C PRO A 205 15.94 -8.92 -8.38
N PRO A 206 15.86 -10.00 -7.59
CA PRO A 206 14.76 -10.94 -7.34
C PRO A 206 13.92 -10.61 -6.09
N ALA A 207 13.92 -9.37 -5.63
CA ALA A 207 13.31 -8.98 -4.37
C ALA A 207 11.76 -9.14 -4.37
N VAL A 208 11.18 -9.31 -3.18
CA VAL A 208 9.73 -9.49 -3.00
C VAL A 208 8.91 -8.30 -3.51
N GLY A 209 9.45 -7.08 -3.44
CA GLY A 209 8.81 -5.88 -3.98
C GLY A 209 8.62 -5.95 -5.50
N PHE A 210 9.60 -6.52 -6.23
CA PHE A 210 9.46 -6.78 -7.67
C PHE A 210 8.34 -7.79 -7.94
N VAL A 211 8.33 -8.92 -7.24
CA VAL A 211 7.33 -9.98 -7.45
C VAL A 211 5.92 -9.42 -7.30
N GLY A 212 5.65 -8.71 -6.20
CA GLY A 212 4.33 -8.11 -5.98
C GLY A 212 3.91 -7.15 -7.09
N LYS A 213 4.77 -6.17 -7.43
CA LYS A 213 4.51 -5.18 -8.49
C LYS A 213 4.30 -5.84 -9.87
N TRP A 214 5.12 -6.84 -10.19
CA TRP A 214 5.04 -7.55 -11.45
C TRP A 214 3.69 -8.25 -11.64
N TYR A 215 3.24 -8.99 -10.62
CA TYR A 215 1.95 -9.68 -10.70
C TYR A 215 0.76 -8.72 -10.71
N VAL A 216 0.82 -7.59 -9.98
CA VAL A 216 -0.24 -6.58 -10.05
C VAL A 216 -0.28 -5.94 -11.43
N ALA A 217 0.87 -5.57 -12.02
CA ALA A 217 0.92 -5.01 -13.36
C ALA A 217 0.43 -6.00 -14.43
N LEU A 218 0.83 -7.28 -14.32
CA LEU A 218 0.35 -8.34 -15.20
C LEU A 218 -1.17 -8.54 -15.09
N GLY A 219 -1.70 -8.50 -13.87
CA GLY A 219 -3.14 -8.58 -13.61
C GLY A 219 -3.89 -7.38 -14.18
N ALA A 220 -3.32 -6.18 -14.09
CA ALA A 220 -3.89 -4.96 -14.69
C ALA A 220 -3.95 -5.07 -16.23
N ILE A 221 -2.88 -5.53 -16.86
CA ILE A 221 -2.85 -5.74 -18.32
C ILE A 221 -3.92 -6.76 -18.74
N ARG A 222 -4.05 -7.88 -18.01
CA ARG A 222 -5.07 -8.91 -18.28
C ARG A 222 -6.51 -8.42 -18.11
N ALA A 223 -6.71 -7.43 -17.25
CA ALA A 223 -8.02 -6.79 -17.04
C ALA A 223 -8.31 -5.67 -18.05
N GLY A 224 -7.37 -5.32 -18.95
CA GLY A 224 -7.51 -4.18 -19.85
C GLY A 224 -7.13 -2.83 -19.24
N GLU A 225 -6.71 -2.81 -17.97
CA GLU A 225 -6.30 -1.60 -17.22
C GLU A 225 -4.83 -1.23 -17.51
N THR A 226 -4.47 -1.12 -18.78
CA THR A 226 -3.09 -0.85 -19.23
C THR A 226 -2.53 0.46 -18.66
N GLY A 227 -3.38 1.48 -18.46
CA GLY A 227 -2.99 2.75 -17.86
C GLY A 227 -2.46 2.57 -16.42
N VAL A 228 -3.08 1.69 -15.64
CA VAL A 228 -2.64 1.36 -14.28
C VAL A 228 -1.30 0.62 -14.30
N ALA A 229 -1.10 -0.31 -15.23
CA ALA A 229 0.19 -0.98 -15.40
C ALA A 229 1.31 0.03 -15.71
N VAL A 230 1.06 1.01 -16.59
CA VAL A 230 2.01 2.10 -16.88
C VAL A 230 2.31 2.91 -15.62
N VAL A 231 1.29 3.28 -14.84
CA VAL A 231 1.47 4.02 -13.57
C VAL A 231 2.35 3.22 -12.61
N ILE A 232 2.16 1.91 -12.48
CA ILE A 232 2.98 1.04 -11.61
C ILE A 232 4.46 1.08 -12.04
N PHE A 233 4.74 0.94 -13.35
CA PHE A 233 6.12 0.96 -13.84
C PHE A 233 6.76 2.35 -13.72
N VAL A 234 6.05 3.42 -14.05
CA VAL A 234 6.55 4.79 -13.90
C VAL A 234 6.86 5.12 -12.44
N SER A 235 5.97 4.75 -11.51
CA SER A 235 6.20 4.96 -10.09
C SER A 235 7.38 4.17 -9.51
N THR A 236 7.82 3.13 -10.19
CA THR A 236 8.99 2.34 -9.81
C THR A 236 10.30 3.07 -10.15
N LEU A 237 10.24 3.98 -11.12
CA LEU A 237 11.40 4.80 -11.54
C LEU A 237 11.55 6.09 -10.71
N LEU A 238 10.48 6.52 -10.03
CA LEU A 238 10.47 7.65 -9.09
C LEU A 238 10.96 7.22 -7.70
#